data_0f40c3103e8c0d9e5a78953ade083ead
#
_entry.id   0f40c3103e8c0d9e5a78953ade083ead
#
_cell.length_a   1.000
_cell.length_b   1.000
_cell.length_c   1.000
_cell.angle_alpha   90.00
_cell.angle_beta   90.00
_cell.angle_gamma   90.00
#
_symmetry.space_group_name_H-M   'P 1'
#
loop_
_entity.id
_entity.type
_entity.pdbx_description
1 polymer ?
#
loop_
_entity_poly.entity_id
_entity_poly.type
_entity_poly.pdbx_seq_one_letter_code
_entity_poly.pdbx_strand_id
1 'polypeptide(L)'
;MLKNTGHEEISLSSLSSSDYSQLEELVNFLIDNFKDKGVNISLPSLRIDAFSLDVMGKVQDIKKSSLTFAPEAGSQRLRDVINKGLTKEVILEGAGMAFEGGWNKVKLYFMLGLPTETEEDMKAIPELANEIAALYYDTVPKEQRNGKCQITISTSFFVPKPFTPFQWATMLDPSDYLARAKIVNDHVKEQLNHKSCLLYTSPSPRD
;
A
#
# COMPACT_ATOMS: atom_id res chain seq x y z
N MET A 1 11.21 10.21 26.24
CA MET A 1 10.13 10.69 25.38
C MET A 1 8.78 10.21 25.90
N LEU A 2 8.41 8.93 25.83
CA LEU A 2 7.10 8.40 26.26
C LEU A 2 6.71 8.77 27.69
N LYS A 3 7.61 8.63 28.69
CA LYS A 3 7.34 9.02 30.08
C LYS A 3 6.95 10.50 30.26
N ASN A 4 7.44 11.39 29.39
CA ASN A 4 7.23 12.83 29.50
C ASN A 4 6.04 13.32 28.68
N THR A 5 5.55 12.52 27.71
CA THR A 5 4.48 12.91 26.78
C THR A 5 3.18 12.15 27.02
N GLY A 6 3.21 11.02 27.71
CA GLY A 6 2.05 10.15 27.91
C GLY A 6 1.54 9.46 26.64
N HIS A 7 2.31 9.50 25.54
CA HIS A 7 1.95 8.79 24.31
C HIS A 7 2.17 7.28 24.45
N GLU A 8 1.27 6.51 23.89
CA GLU A 8 1.29 5.04 23.85
C GLU A 8 1.71 4.49 22.47
N GLU A 9 2.28 5.34 21.63
CA GLU A 9 2.73 4.96 20.27
C GLU A 9 4.09 5.59 19.94
N ILE A 10 4.95 4.79 19.32
CA ILE A 10 6.20 5.22 18.70
C ILE A 10 6.07 4.99 17.19
N SER A 11 6.19 6.03 16.41
CA SER A 11 6.27 5.93 14.93
C SER A 11 7.70 6.18 14.48
N LEU A 12 8.24 5.27 13.69
CA LEU A 12 9.47 5.52 12.95
C LEU A 12 9.15 6.37 11.73
N SER A 13 10.05 7.27 11.34
CA SER A 13 9.86 8.13 10.16
C SER A 13 11.03 7.96 9.21
N SER A 14 10.73 7.57 7.99
CA SER A 14 11.70 7.43 6.90
C SER A 14 10.98 7.52 5.55
N LEU A 15 11.69 7.92 4.51
CA LEU A 15 11.21 7.83 3.12
C LEU A 15 11.11 6.37 2.66
N SER A 16 11.99 5.50 3.18
CA SER A 16 11.96 4.05 2.97
C SER A 16 12.54 3.37 4.20
N SER A 17 11.69 2.84 5.07
CA SER A 17 12.14 2.12 6.28
C SER A 17 12.88 0.83 5.93
N SER A 18 12.53 0.21 4.81
CA SER A 18 13.12 -1.04 4.34
C SER A 18 14.58 -0.91 3.91
N ASP A 19 15.03 0.30 3.55
CA ASP A 19 16.41 0.53 3.12
C ASP A 19 17.39 0.67 4.31
N TYR A 20 16.88 0.68 5.54
CA TYR A 20 17.74 0.71 6.72
C TYR A 20 18.29 -0.69 7.01
N SER A 21 19.60 -0.84 6.89
CA SER A 21 20.29 -2.14 6.98
C SER A 21 20.14 -2.87 8.32
N GLN A 22 19.82 -2.15 9.39
CA GLN A 22 19.61 -2.69 10.74
C GLN A 22 18.14 -2.62 11.18
N LEU A 23 17.19 -2.60 10.23
CA LEU A 23 15.77 -2.49 10.54
C LEU A 23 15.29 -3.60 11.48
N GLU A 24 15.70 -4.83 11.22
CA GLU A 24 15.31 -5.98 12.02
C GLU A 24 15.82 -5.87 13.48
N GLU A 25 17.09 -5.51 13.67
CA GLU A 25 17.66 -5.30 15.01
C GLU A 25 16.94 -4.18 15.74
N LEU A 26 16.65 -3.06 15.06
CA LEU A 26 15.93 -1.94 15.63
C LEU A 26 14.52 -2.32 16.06
N VAL A 27 13.79 -3.05 15.20
CA VAL A 27 12.43 -3.51 15.49
C VAL A 27 12.43 -4.46 16.67
N ASN A 28 13.33 -5.45 16.70
CA ASN A 28 13.48 -6.37 17.82
C ASN A 28 13.76 -5.61 19.12
N PHE A 29 14.72 -4.68 19.11
CA PHE A 29 15.04 -3.84 20.25
C PHE A 29 13.82 -3.05 20.76
N LEU A 30 13.02 -2.47 19.86
CA LEU A 30 11.82 -1.73 20.24
C LEU A 30 10.76 -2.65 20.84
N ILE A 31 10.54 -3.82 20.24
CA ILE A 31 9.59 -4.82 20.75
C ILE A 31 9.99 -5.26 22.15
N ASP A 32 11.23 -5.70 22.37
CA ASP A 32 11.72 -6.20 23.63
C ASP A 32 11.63 -5.14 24.77
N ASN A 33 11.81 -3.87 24.42
CA ASN A 33 11.78 -2.79 25.43
C ASN A 33 10.38 -2.22 25.71
N PHE A 34 9.42 -2.39 24.79
CA PHE A 34 8.13 -1.69 24.85
C PHE A 34 6.90 -2.59 24.81
N LYS A 35 7.02 -3.87 24.46
CA LYS A 35 5.89 -4.83 24.40
C LYS A 35 5.14 -4.87 25.74
N ASP A 36 5.84 -5.04 26.85
CA ASP A 36 5.24 -5.15 28.18
C ASP A 36 4.72 -3.81 28.74
N LYS A 37 5.01 -2.71 28.05
CA LYS A 37 4.58 -1.37 28.47
C LYS A 37 3.33 -0.89 27.71
N GLY A 38 2.74 -1.73 26.86
CA GLY A 38 1.55 -1.40 26.06
C GLY A 38 1.80 -0.31 25.01
N VAL A 39 3.06 -0.10 24.59
CA VAL A 39 3.42 0.91 23.59
C VAL A 39 3.34 0.31 22.20
N ASN A 40 2.54 0.92 21.33
CA ASN A 40 2.44 0.54 19.93
C ASN A 40 3.66 1.01 19.13
N ILE A 41 4.11 0.19 18.18
CA ILE A 41 5.18 0.55 17.24
C ILE A 41 4.57 0.63 15.85
N SER A 42 4.69 1.79 15.21
CA SER A 42 4.24 2.04 13.84
C SER A 42 5.44 2.14 12.90
N LEU A 43 5.44 1.33 11.86
CA LEU A 43 6.48 1.28 10.83
C LEU A 43 5.90 1.83 9.51
N PRO A 44 6.13 3.11 9.18
CA PRO A 44 5.68 3.67 7.91
C PRO A 44 6.59 3.24 6.76
N SER A 45 6.06 3.25 5.56
CA SER A 45 6.82 3.16 4.29
C SER A 45 7.70 1.90 4.17
N LEU A 46 7.12 0.74 4.45
CA LEU A 46 7.78 -0.53 4.15
C LEU A 46 7.65 -0.85 2.65
N ARG A 47 8.76 -1.24 2.02
CA ARG A 47 8.76 -1.78 0.66
C ARG A 47 8.41 -3.26 0.71
N ILE A 48 7.69 -3.73 -0.31
CA ILE A 48 7.25 -5.14 -0.40
C ILE A 48 8.45 -6.09 -0.48
N ASP A 49 9.49 -5.68 -1.22
CA ASP A 49 10.68 -6.47 -1.54
C ASP A 49 11.66 -6.68 -0.36
N ALA A 50 11.53 -5.88 0.69
CA ALA A 50 12.41 -5.93 1.85
C ALA A 50 11.72 -6.44 3.12
N PHE A 51 10.53 -7.01 2.99
CA PHE A 51 9.73 -7.42 4.13
C PHE A 51 10.06 -8.85 4.55
N SER A 52 10.69 -9.04 5.70
CA SER A 52 10.89 -10.38 6.24
C SER A 52 9.68 -10.84 7.07
N LEU A 53 9.28 -12.10 6.90
CA LEU A 53 8.19 -12.74 7.67
C LEU A 53 8.44 -12.66 9.19
N ASP A 54 9.69 -12.72 9.63
CA ASP A 54 10.06 -12.66 11.04
C ASP A 54 9.80 -11.27 11.64
N VAL A 55 10.11 -10.20 10.89
CA VAL A 55 9.79 -8.82 11.31
C VAL A 55 8.28 -8.62 11.34
N MET A 56 7.56 -9.17 10.36
CA MET A 56 6.10 -9.16 10.32
C MET A 56 5.49 -9.85 11.53
N GLY A 57 5.91 -11.06 11.84
CA GLY A 57 5.39 -11.85 12.95
C GLY A 57 5.55 -11.13 14.29
N LYS A 58 6.71 -10.52 14.51
CA LYS A 58 7.03 -9.80 15.77
C LYS A 58 6.23 -8.51 15.96
N VAL A 59 5.98 -7.76 14.87
CA VAL A 59 5.17 -6.51 14.93
C VAL A 59 3.68 -6.83 15.14
N GLN A 60 3.20 -7.98 14.68
CA GLN A 60 1.80 -8.42 14.86
C GLN A 60 1.38 -8.56 16.31
N ASP A 61 2.29 -8.95 17.19
CA ASP A 61 2.00 -9.15 18.60
C ASP A 61 1.57 -7.85 19.33
N ILE A 62 1.85 -6.68 18.72
CA ILE A 62 1.64 -5.38 19.35
C ILE A 62 0.34 -4.72 18.90
N LYS A 63 0.06 -4.61 17.60
CA LYS A 63 -1.23 -4.16 17.02
C LYS A 63 -1.20 -4.30 15.50
N LYS A 64 -2.22 -4.93 14.89
CA LYS A 64 -2.36 -5.04 13.44
C LYS A 64 -2.77 -3.71 12.84
N SER A 65 -1.82 -2.97 12.26
CA SER A 65 -2.10 -1.85 11.36
C SER A 65 -2.42 -2.35 9.96
N SER A 66 -3.01 -1.50 9.10
CA SER A 66 -3.16 -1.85 7.68
C SER A 66 -1.79 -1.86 6.99
N LEU A 67 -1.53 -2.87 6.17
CA LEU A 67 -0.35 -2.91 5.33
C LEU A 67 -0.51 -1.93 4.17
N THR A 68 0.53 -1.18 3.86
CA THR A 68 0.48 -0.16 2.81
C THR A 68 1.50 -0.46 1.73
N PHE A 69 1.02 -0.54 0.49
CA PHE A 69 1.84 -0.70 -0.71
C PHE A 69 1.63 0.48 -1.65
N ALA A 70 2.67 0.87 -2.37
CA ALA A 70 2.62 1.95 -3.34
C ALA A 70 3.03 1.45 -4.74
N PRO A 71 2.18 0.71 -5.46
CA PRO A 71 2.45 0.33 -6.83
C PRO A 71 2.57 1.51 -7.79
N GLU A 72 1.92 2.63 -7.45
CA GLU A 72 1.81 3.88 -8.20
C GLU A 72 1.01 3.77 -9.50
N ALA A 73 1.05 2.61 -10.19
CA ALA A 73 0.29 2.34 -11.40
C ALA A 73 -0.29 0.92 -11.39
N GLY A 74 -1.46 0.72 -12.01
CA GLY A 74 -2.14 -0.57 -12.07
C GLY A 74 -1.44 -1.57 -12.97
N SER A 75 -1.05 -1.14 -14.18
CA SER A 75 -0.40 -2.01 -15.17
C SER A 75 1.10 -2.09 -14.98
N GLN A 76 1.70 -3.24 -15.37
CA GLN A 76 3.16 -3.38 -15.42
C GLN A 76 3.78 -2.38 -16.37
N ARG A 77 3.18 -2.22 -17.56
CA ARG A 77 3.65 -1.26 -18.55
C ARG A 77 3.85 0.15 -17.97
N LEU A 78 2.86 0.64 -17.23
CA LEU A 78 2.94 2.00 -16.68
C LEU A 78 3.89 2.07 -15.48
N ARG A 79 4.01 1.00 -14.68
CA ARG A 79 5.06 0.90 -13.65
C ARG A 79 6.46 0.97 -14.25
N ASP A 80 6.68 0.34 -15.40
CA ASP A 80 7.96 0.38 -16.12
C ASP A 80 8.25 1.79 -16.66
N VAL A 81 7.23 2.49 -17.20
CA VAL A 81 7.35 3.88 -17.66
C VAL A 81 7.83 4.82 -16.54
N ILE A 82 7.32 4.65 -15.33
CA ILE A 82 7.72 5.47 -14.18
C ILE A 82 8.95 4.91 -13.44
N ASN A 83 9.56 3.87 -13.97
CA ASN A 83 10.72 3.18 -13.39
C ASN A 83 10.49 2.72 -11.94
N LYS A 84 9.29 2.22 -11.64
CA LYS A 84 8.95 1.80 -10.28
C LYS A 84 9.70 0.55 -9.85
N GLY A 85 10.12 -0.31 -10.80
CA GLY A 85 10.88 -1.54 -10.51
C GLY A 85 10.11 -2.59 -9.69
N LEU A 86 8.78 -2.48 -9.65
CA LEU A 86 7.90 -3.35 -8.87
C LEU A 86 7.03 -4.18 -9.81
N THR A 87 7.18 -5.49 -9.79
CA THR A 87 6.36 -6.38 -10.62
C THR A 87 5.06 -6.79 -9.92
N LYS A 88 4.10 -7.27 -10.70
CA LYS A 88 2.84 -7.78 -10.17
C LYS A 88 3.07 -8.99 -9.25
N GLU A 89 3.98 -9.87 -9.63
CA GLU A 89 4.34 -11.06 -8.86
C GLU A 89 4.86 -10.69 -7.47
N VAL A 90 5.75 -9.71 -7.38
CA VAL A 90 6.29 -9.22 -6.10
C VAL A 90 5.19 -8.59 -5.23
N ILE A 91 4.23 -7.89 -5.84
CA ILE A 91 3.08 -7.33 -5.10
C ILE A 91 2.22 -8.45 -4.52
N LEU A 92 1.90 -9.46 -5.34
CA LEU A 92 1.07 -10.60 -4.91
C LEU A 92 1.78 -11.46 -3.87
N GLU A 93 3.08 -11.72 -4.04
CA GLU A 93 3.88 -12.45 -3.07
C GLU A 93 3.89 -11.72 -1.71
N GLY A 94 4.19 -10.42 -1.69
CA GLY A 94 4.17 -9.62 -0.47
C GLY A 94 2.79 -9.56 0.19
N ALA A 95 1.71 -9.49 -0.60
CA ALA A 95 0.35 -9.54 -0.08
C ALA A 95 0.02 -10.93 0.52
N GLY A 96 0.42 -12.01 -0.16
CA GLY A 96 0.25 -13.39 0.32
C GLY A 96 0.94 -13.63 1.65
N MET A 97 2.21 -13.24 1.74
CA MET A 97 2.99 -13.31 2.99
C MET A 97 2.30 -12.54 4.13
N ALA A 98 1.74 -11.36 3.83
CA ALA A 98 1.00 -10.57 4.79
C ALA A 98 -0.26 -11.31 5.28
N PHE A 99 -0.99 -11.93 4.38
CA PHE A 99 -2.19 -12.68 4.71
C PHE A 99 -1.90 -13.93 5.55
N GLU A 100 -0.85 -14.68 5.22
CA GLU A 100 -0.34 -15.78 6.04
C GLU A 100 0.06 -15.30 7.43
N GLY A 101 0.66 -14.12 7.51
CA GLY A 101 0.96 -13.43 8.74
C GLY A 101 -0.28 -12.89 9.49
N GLY A 102 -1.51 -13.10 8.98
CA GLY A 102 -2.80 -12.77 9.63
C GLY A 102 -3.28 -11.33 9.40
N TRP A 103 -2.70 -10.58 8.45
CA TRP A 103 -3.30 -9.33 7.99
C TRP A 103 -4.53 -9.63 7.14
N ASN A 104 -5.51 -8.76 7.20
CA ASN A 104 -6.68 -8.79 6.33
C ASN A 104 -7.01 -7.42 5.74
N LYS A 105 -6.13 -6.43 5.97
CA LYS A 105 -6.30 -5.06 5.48
C LYS A 105 -5.06 -4.61 4.73
N VAL A 106 -5.24 -4.25 3.46
CA VAL A 106 -4.18 -3.76 2.59
C VAL A 106 -4.61 -2.42 2.01
N LYS A 107 -3.70 -1.45 2.00
CA LYS A 107 -3.89 -0.16 1.36
C LYS A 107 -2.92 -0.02 0.19
N LEU A 108 -3.47 0.31 -0.97
CA LEU A 108 -2.73 0.47 -2.21
C LEU A 108 -2.77 1.93 -2.65
N TYR A 109 -1.61 2.51 -2.95
CA TYR A 109 -1.52 3.86 -3.49
C TYR A 109 -1.25 3.84 -4.98
N PHE A 110 -2.01 4.66 -5.71
CA PHE A 110 -1.88 4.84 -7.15
C PHE A 110 -1.90 6.32 -7.51
N MET A 111 -1.32 6.65 -8.67
CA MET A 111 -1.45 7.96 -9.30
C MET A 111 -2.28 7.85 -10.57
N LEU A 112 -3.14 8.84 -10.82
CA LEU A 112 -3.89 9.01 -12.07
C LEU A 112 -3.36 10.20 -12.84
N GLY A 113 -3.33 10.09 -14.16
CA GLY A 113 -2.81 11.14 -15.04
C GLY A 113 -1.30 11.06 -15.25
N LEU A 114 -0.69 9.92 -15.01
CA LEU A 114 0.72 9.69 -15.33
C LEU A 114 0.98 9.85 -16.84
N PRO A 115 2.18 10.31 -17.25
CA PRO A 115 2.54 10.36 -18.67
C PRO A 115 2.32 9.00 -19.35
N THR A 116 1.70 9.02 -20.52
CA THR A 116 1.34 7.86 -21.34
C THR A 116 0.26 6.93 -20.78
N GLU A 117 -0.42 7.31 -19.69
CA GLU A 117 -1.51 6.51 -19.10
C GLU A 117 -2.66 6.30 -20.10
N THR A 118 -3.11 5.06 -20.23
CA THR A 118 -4.25 4.65 -21.06
C THR A 118 -5.42 4.19 -20.19
N GLU A 119 -6.57 3.93 -20.81
CA GLU A 119 -7.74 3.40 -20.11
C GLU A 119 -7.49 2.01 -19.53
N GLU A 120 -6.71 1.18 -20.22
CA GLU A 120 -6.31 -0.14 -19.77
C GLU A 120 -5.43 -0.06 -18.51
N ASP A 121 -4.56 0.93 -18.42
CA ASP A 121 -3.73 1.14 -17.21
C ASP A 121 -4.58 1.51 -16.00
N MET A 122 -5.63 2.32 -16.22
CA MET A 122 -6.56 2.69 -15.16
C MET A 122 -7.41 1.51 -14.71
N LYS A 123 -7.90 0.67 -15.64
CA LYS A 123 -8.65 -0.54 -15.35
C LYS A 123 -7.81 -1.60 -14.64
N ALA A 124 -6.52 -1.64 -14.89
CA ALA A 124 -5.59 -2.54 -14.20
C ALA A 124 -5.48 -2.23 -12.68
N ILE A 125 -5.87 -1.05 -12.21
CA ILE A 125 -5.89 -0.71 -10.78
C ILE A 125 -6.89 -1.59 -10.00
N PRO A 126 -8.20 -1.59 -10.33
CA PRO A 126 -9.16 -2.47 -9.66
C PRO A 126 -8.92 -3.95 -9.95
N GLU A 127 -8.37 -4.32 -11.11
CA GLU A 127 -8.00 -5.70 -11.41
C GLU A 127 -6.93 -6.20 -10.43
N LEU A 128 -5.85 -5.45 -10.22
CA LEU A 128 -4.81 -5.79 -9.25
C LEU A 128 -5.39 -5.90 -7.82
N ALA A 129 -6.26 -4.98 -7.42
CA ALA A 129 -6.91 -5.04 -6.12
C ALA A 129 -7.81 -6.27 -5.99
N ASN A 130 -8.52 -6.67 -7.05
CA ASN A 130 -9.34 -7.86 -7.09
C ASN A 130 -8.49 -9.14 -6.98
N GLU A 131 -7.34 -9.21 -7.66
CA GLU A 131 -6.41 -10.33 -7.56
C GLU A 131 -5.85 -10.47 -6.13
N ILE A 132 -5.48 -9.35 -5.49
CA ILE A 132 -5.04 -9.37 -4.09
C ILE A 132 -6.17 -9.84 -3.16
N ALA A 133 -7.42 -9.40 -3.39
CA ALA A 133 -8.55 -9.84 -2.60
C ALA A 133 -8.84 -11.34 -2.79
N ALA A 134 -8.74 -11.85 -4.03
CA ALA A 134 -8.87 -13.27 -4.34
C ALA A 134 -7.80 -14.10 -3.61
N LEU A 135 -6.55 -13.65 -3.69
CA LEU A 135 -5.41 -14.29 -3.02
C LEU A 135 -5.65 -14.47 -1.51
N TYR A 136 -6.25 -13.50 -0.82
CA TYR A 136 -6.62 -13.65 0.60
C TYR A 136 -7.55 -14.84 0.84
N TYR A 137 -8.56 -15.00 -0.02
CA TYR A 137 -9.53 -16.08 0.15
C TYR A 137 -8.99 -17.44 -0.27
N ASP A 138 -7.98 -17.47 -1.14
CA ASP A 138 -7.30 -18.68 -1.57
C ASP A 138 -6.23 -19.14 -0.56
N THR A 139 -5.51 -18.18 0.03
CA THR A 139 -4.39 -18.45 0.95
C THR A 139 -4.86 -18.74 2.38
N VAL A 140 -5.87 -17.98 2.89
CA VAL A 140 -6.28 -18.07 4.28
C VAL A 140 -7.49 -18.98 4.44
N PRO A 141 -7.39 -20.15 5.12
CA PRO A 141 -8.52 -21.02 5.42
C PRO A 141 -9.62 -20.29 6.17
N LYS A 142 -10.88 -20.64 5.90
CA LYS A 142 -12.05 -19.93 6.44
C LYS A 142 -12.03 -19.82 7.96
N GLU A 143 -11.54 -20.85 8.62
CA GLU A 143 -11.46 -20.97 10.09
C GLU A 143 -10.39 -20.05 10.71
N GLN A 144 -9.40 -19.67 9.91
CA GLN A 144 -8.27 -18.83 10.35
C GLN A 144 -8.44 -17.34 9.98
N ARG A 145 -9.54 -16.99 9.28
CA ARG A 145 -9.77 -15.61 8.83
C ARG A 145 -10.15 -14.70 9.98
N ASN A 146 -9.35 -13.67 10.21
CA ASN A 146 -9.64 -12.56 11.11
C ASN A 146 -10.62 -11.54 10.51
N GLY A 147 -11.73 -12.03 9.94
CA GLY A 147 -12.73 -11.20 9.28
C GLY A 147 -12.59 -11.16 7.76
N LYS A 148 -13.28 -10.22 7.13
CA LYS A 148 -13.27 -10.04 5.67
C LYS A 148 -12.01 -9.32 5.21
N CYS A 149 -11.53 -9.68 4.02
CA CYS A 149 -10.49 -8.91 3.33
C CYS A 149 -10.96 -7.48 3.07
N GLN A 150 -10.09 -6.51 3.33
CA GLN A 150 -10.30 -5.10 3.01
C GLN A 150 -9.13 -4.56 2.22
N ILE A 151 -9.38 -4.21 0.95
CA ILE A 151 -8.41 -3.55 0.09
C ILE A 151 -8.82 -2.10 -0.07
N THR A 152 -8.00 -1.17 0.39
CA THR A 152 -8.24 0.26 0.18
C THR A 152 -7.40 0.72 -1.02
N ILE A 153 -8.06 1.09 -2.10
CA ILE A 153 -7.45 1.73 -3.26
C ILE A 153 -7.44 3.24 -2.99
N SER A 154 -6.27 3.82 -2.85
CA SER A 154 -6.11 5.27 -2.67
C SER A 154 -5.46 5.85 -3.91
N THR A 155 -6.19 6.70 -4.63
CA THR A 155 -5.68 7.37 -5.82
C THR A 155 -5.40 8.83 -5.54
N SER A 156 -4.28 9.33 -6.03
CA SER A 156 -3.93 10.75 -6.08
C SER A 156 -3.71 11.17 -7.54
N PHE A 157 -3.79 12.47 -7.81
CA PHE A 157 -3.53 12.99 -9.14
C PHE A 157 -2.03 13.28 -9.33
N PHE A 158 -1.53 12.94 -10.51
CA PHE A 158 -0.15 13.24 -10.86
C PHE A 158 0.05 14.76 -10.99
N VAL A 159 1.09 15.25 -10.33
CA VAL A 159 1.54 16.64 -10.43
C VAL A 159 3.03 16.63 -10.80
N PRO A 160 3.42 17.24 -11.93
CA PRO A 160 4.82 17.38 -12.29
C PRO A 160 5.58 18.14 -11.20
N LYS A 161 6.62 17.51 -10.65
CA LYS A 161 7.44 18.14 -9.61
C LYS A 161 8.76 18.62 -10.20
N PRO A 162 9.25 19.84 -9.85
CA PRO A 162 10.56 20.31 -10.25
C PRO A 162 11.67 19.32 -9.86
N PHE A 163 12.71 19.27 -10.67
CA PHE A 163 13.88 18.41 -10.48
C PHE A 163 13.60 16.90 -10.52
N THR A 164 12.45 16.49 -11.09
CA THR A 164 12.13 15.08 -11.37
C THR A 164 12.15 14.80 -12.87
N PRO A 165 12.29 13.53 -13.32
CA PRO A 165 12.26 13.19 -14.75
C PRO A 165 11.00 13.70 -15.47
N PHE A 166 9.87 13.78 -14.79
CA PHE A 166 8.60 14.23 -15.35
C PHE A 166 8.29 15.71 -15.10
N GLN A 167 9.26 16.54 -14.73
CA GLN A 167 9.04 17.96 -14.44
C GLN A 167 8.43 18.75 -15.60
N TRP A 168 8.61 18.29 -16.84
CA TRP A 168 8.08 18.91 -18.05
C TRP A 168 6.85 18.19 -18.63
N ALA A 169 6.35 17.17 -17.93
CA ALA A 169 5.12 16.48 -18.34
C ALA A 169 3.91 17.41 -18.17
N THR A 170 2.93 17.24 -19.04
CA THR A 170 1.68 18.00 -18.94
C THR A 170 0.88 17.57 -17.71
N MET A 171 0.49 18.54 -16.90
CA MET A 171 -0.52 18.35 -15.87
C MET A 171 -1.90 18.40 -16.53
N LEU A 172 -2.76 17.44 -16.21
CA LEU A 172 -4.12 17.38 -16.75
C LEU A 172 -5.04 18.40 -16.09
N ASP A 173 -6.11 18.76 -16.79
CA ASP A 173 -7.17 19.59 -16.21
C ASP A 173 -7.99 18.83 -15.16
N PRO A 174 -8.61 19.51 -14.19
CA PRO A 174 -9.43 18.87 -13.17
C PRO A 174 -10.55 17.98 -13.71
N SER A 175 -11.15 18.33 -14.85
CA SER A 175 -12.19 17.54 -15.52
C SER A 175 -11.65 16.19 -16.02
N ASP A 176 -10.42 16.16 -16.54
CA ASP A 176 -9.77 14.96 -17.04
C ASP A 176 -9.42 14.01 -15.88
N TYR A 177 -8.95 14.55 -14.77
CA TYR A 177 -8.71 13.77 -13.57
C TYR A 177 -9.97 13.12 -13.01
N LEU A 178 -11.08 13.88 -12.97
CA LEU A 178 -12.38 13.35 -12.54
C LEU A 178 -12.92 12.26 -13.48
N ALA A 179 -12.73 12.44 -14.79
CA ALA A 179 -13.09 11.42 -15.77
C ALA A 179 -12.31 10.12 -15.55
N ARG A 180 -11.00 10.20 -15.31
CA ARG A 180 -10.13 9.06 -15.00
C ARG A 180 -10.53 8.38 -13.70
N ALA A 181 -10.76 9.15 -12.64
CA ALA A 181 -11.24 8.62 -11.37
C ALA A 181 -12.58 7.88 -11.51
N LYS A 182 -13.46 8.38 -12.40
CA LYS A 182 -14.73 7.70 -12.71
C LYS A 182 -14.51 6.36 -13.39
N ILE A 183 -13.61 6.26 -14.38
CA ILE A 183 -13.27 4.99 -15.04
C ILE A 183 -12.85 3.95 -14.00
N VAL A 184 -11.92 4.31 -13.11
CA VAL A 184 -11.47 3.39 -12.05
C VAL A 184 -12.63 2.99 -11.13
N ASN A 185 -13.45 3.96 -10.69
CA ASN A 185 -14.58 3.69 -9.80
C ASN A 185 -15.64 2.78 -10.43
N ASP A 186 -15.94 2.97 -11.70
CA ASP A 186 -16.93 2.16 -12.38
C ASP A 186 -16.39 0.72 -12.57
N HIS A 187 -15.11 0.57 -12.93
CA HIS A 187 -14.50 -0.74 -13.10
C HIS A 187 -14.30 -1.50 -11.77
N VAL A 188 -14.16 -0.81 -10.62
CA VAL A 188 -14.18 -1.47 -9.30
C VAL A 188 -15.48 -2.23 -9.08
N LYS A 189 -16.62 -1.67 -9.50
CA LYS A 189 -17.95 -2.30 -9.31
C LYS A 189 -18.16 -3.55 -10.16
N GLU A 190 -17.40 -3.69 -11.23
CA GLU A 190 -17.44 -4.84 -12.15
C GLU A 190 -16.64 -6.03 -11.62
N GLN A 191 -15.74 -5.81 -10.64
CA GLN A 191 -14.88 -6.86 -10.11
C GLN A 191 -15.64 -7.81 -9.17
N LEU A 192 -15.28 -9.10 -9.21
CA LEU A 192 -15.90 -10.17 -8.38
C LEU A 192 -15.80 -9.84 -6.87
N ASN A 193 -14.67 -9.35 -6.43
CA ASN A 193 -14.40 -9.03 -5.03
C ASN A 193 -14.64 -7.54 -4.71
N HIS A 194 -15.48 -6.83 -5.47
CA HIS A 194 -15.71 -5.39 -5.28
C HIS A 194 -16.13 -5.01 -3.86
N LYS A 195 -16.84 -5.90 -3.13
CA LYS A 195 -17.22 -5.67 -1.72
C LYS A 195 -16.04 -5.66 -0.74
N SER A 196 -14.90 -6.18 -1.16
CA SER A 196 -13.63 -6.13 -0.41
C SER A 196 -12.81 -4.89 -0.77
N CYS A 197 -13.14 -4.19 -1.86
CA CYS A 197 -12.40 -3.05 -2.37
C CYS A 197 -13.12 -1.74 -2.02
N LEU A 198 -12.39 -0.83 -1.36
CA LEU A 198 -12.83 0.53 -1.06
C LEU A 198 -11.96 1.50 -1.86
N LEU A 199 -12.57 2.26 -2.76
CA LEU A 199 -11.87 3.30 -3.51
C LEU A 199 -11.96 4.64 -2.77
N TYR A 200 -10.81 5.27 -2.58
CA TYR A 200 -10.67 6.63 -2.07
C TYR A 200 -9.84 7.45 -3.06
N THR A 201 -10.44 8.50 -3.62
CA THR A 201 -9.75 9.44 -4.51
C THR A 201 -9.58 10.77 -3.79
N SER A 202 -8.32 11.22 -3.65
CA SER A 202 -8.04 12.55 -3.12
C SER A 202 -8.05 13.56 -4.27
N PRO A 203 -8.84 14.63 -4.19
CA PRO A 203 -8.82 15.70 -5.20
C PRO A 203 -7.58 16.58 -5.11
N SER A 204 -6.79 16.42 -4.06
CA SER A 204 -5.54 17.16 -3.85
C SER A 204 -4.36 16.19 -3.78
N PRO A 205 -3.25 16.47 -4.49
CA PRO A 205 -2.02 15.74 -4.26
C PRO A 205 -1.62 15.97 -2.79
N ARG A 206 -1.44 14.88 -2.07
CA ARG A 206 -0.85 14.97 -0.72
C ARG A 206 0.66 15.04 -0.88
N ASP A 207 1.24 15.99 -0.22
CA ASP A 207 2.69 16.14 -0.06
C ASP A 207 3.30 14.90 0.60
#